data_ec2ef17b3f2ef3ec61b666730a34add9
#
_entry.id   ec2ef17b3f2ef3ec61b666730a34add9
#
_cell.length_a   1.000
_cell.length_b   1.000
_cell.length_c   1.000
_cell.angle_alpha   90.00
_cell.angle_beta   90.00
_cell.angle_gamma   90.00
#
_symmetry.space_group_name_H-M   'P 1'
#
loop_
_entity.id
_entity.type
_entity.pdbx_description
1 polymer ?
#
loop_
_entity_poly.entity_id
_entity_poly.type
_entity_poly.pdbx_seq_one_letter_code
_entity_poly.pdbx_strand_id
1 'polypeptide(L)'
;MFCNQCEQTAKGTGCTVMGVCGKLAPVADLQDHVIYALRLLSRTALKARAKGVIEQDTDDFTVRALFSTLTNVNFDPAALEEVAREAIRRRKALATKLGCTPDTCDAAVDADWESIRKVQAGTDRFSDDVNVRSAMQLLLYGLKGVAAYADHAAVLGQRDPELNTFVYEALAAGMPDKDGTPDKARSLEDWLDLVLRCGKANLKAMELLDAGNTKAFGDPVPTQVSLGHRQGKAILVSGHDLEDLYELLKQTQGTGINIYTHGEMLPAHGYPVLKAFPHFVGHYGTAWQNQQKELPGFPGAVLFTTNCIQNPKDYGGKVFTSGIVGWPGLVHIKNRDFAPLILKALELPGFAEDVPGKEVTVGFGRKTLLDAAPAVLDAVKSGAVRHIFLVGGCDGAKPGRNYYTEFVEKTPQDTLILTLACGKFRFFDKDLGKIGPFPRLLDVGQCNDAYSAVKVALALADALKCGVNDLPLSLVLSWYEQKAVAILLTLLALGVKNIHLGPSLPAFVSPDILNLLVENWGIKPISTPDEDLKALLG
;
A
#
# COMPACT_ATOMS: atom_id res chain seq x y z
N MET A 1 20.65 7.15 12.12
CA MET A 1 19.44 7.16 11.25
C MET A 1 19.81 7.42 9.80
N PHE A 2 19.36 6.60 8.87
CA PHE A 2 19.26 6.87 7.44
C PHE A 2 17.90 6.35 6.95
N CYS A 3 17.20 7.07 6.08
CA CYS A 3 15.94 6.60 5.49
C CYS A 3 15.68 7.31 4.16
N ASN A 4 15.54 6.54 3.08
CA ASN A 4 15.24 7.04 1.73
C ASN A 4 14.04 6.34 1.07
N GLN A 5 13.19 5.68 1.88
CA GLN A 5 12.17 4.74 1.38
C GLN A 5 10.91 5.36 0.78
N CYS A 6 10.71 6.69 0.89
CA CYS A 6 9.50 7.35 0.39
C CYS A 6 9.83 8.54 -0.52
N GLU A 7 8.81 9.00 -1.24
CA GLU A 7 8.91 10.13 -2.17
C GLU A 7 9.29 11.44 -1.46
N GLN A 8 8.91 11.62 -0.19
CA GLN A 8 9.23 12.82 0.61
C GLN A 8 10.64 12.82 1.20
N THR A 9 11.50 11.90 0.81
CA THR A 9 12.89 11.82 1.26
C THR A 9 13.59 13.18 1.20
N ALA A 10 14.22 13.56 2.31
CA ALA A 10 14.88 14.86 2.43
C ALA A 10 15.93 15.07 1.33
N LYS A 11 15.89 16.22 0.66
CA LYS A 11 16.79 16.61 -0.43
C LYS A 11 16.87 15.61 -1.60
N GLY A 12 15.95 14.65 -1.69
CA GLY A 12 16.00 13.58 -2.70
C GLY A 12 17.14 12.58 -2.50
N THR A 13 17.78 12.52 -1.32
CA THR A 13 18.92 11.64 -1.04
C THR A 13 18.70 10.74 0.18
N GLY A 14 18.24 11.29 1.29
CA GLY A 14 17.99 10.56 2.53
C GLY A 14 17.68 11.46 3.72
N CYS A 15 16.83 11.00 4.62
CA CYS A 15 16.59 11.60 5.92
C CYS A 15 17.65 11.07 6.89
N THR A 16 18.48 11.96 7.47
CA THR A 16 19.63 11.59 8.32
C THR A 16 19.51 12.09 9.76
N VAL A 17 18.58 13.00 10.05
CA VAL A 17 18.34 13.56 11.38
C VAL A 17 16.94 13.23 11.86
N MET A 18 15.95 13.53 11.06
CA MET A 18 14.53 13.23 11.27
C MET A 18 13.86 12.99 9.90
N GLY A 19 12.91 12.08 9.83
CA GLY A 19 12.09 11.89 8.62
C GLY A 19 11.21 13.09 8.33
N VAL A 20 11.04 13.46 7.06
CA VAL A 20 10.05 14.48 6.65
C VAL A 20 8.63 14.07 7.09
N CYS A 21 8.37 12.76 7.20
CA CYS A 21 7.12 12.20 7.75
C CYS A 21 6.98 12.35 9.29
N GLY A 22 7.97 12.94 9.98
CA GLY A 22 8.01 13.04 11.44
C GLY A 22 8.65 11.86 12.16
N LYS A 23 9.21 10.87 11.44
CA LYS A 23 9.90 9.72 12.02
C LYS A 23 11.18 10.17 12.74
N LEU A 24 11.28 9.90 14.04
CA LEU A 24 12.47 10.19 14.83
C LEU A 24 13.57 9.16 14.56
N ALA A 25 14.83 9.54 14.81
CA ALA A 25 15.98 8.66 14.62
C ALA A 25 15.86 7.30 15.35
N PRO A 26 15.45 7.23 16.62
CA PRO A 26 15.28 5.94 17.30
C PRO A 26 14.24 5.02 16.62
N VAL A 27 13.16 5.60 16.08
CA VAL A 27 12.13 4.83 15.37
C VAL A 27 12.69 4.27 14.05
N ALA A 28 13.46 5.06 13.31
CA ALA A 28 14.09 4.60 12.08
C ALA A 28 15.07 3.45 12.35
N ASP A 29 15.94 3.60 13.36
CA ASP A 29 16.92 2.58 13.74
C ASP A 29 16.24 1.29 14.24
N LEU A 30 15.12 1.40 14.98
CA LEU A 30 14.32 0.25 15.39
C LEU A 30 13.66 -0.47 14.20
N GLN A 31 13.17 0.27 13.21
CA GLN A 31 12.64 -0.35 11.98
C GLN A 31 13.72 -1.13 11.23
N ASP A 32 14.95 -0.60 11.16
CA ASP A 32 16.08 -1.32 10.56
C ASP A 32 16.44 -2.57 11.36
N HIS A 33 16.39 -2.52 12.70
CA HIS A 33 16.61 -3.69 13.56
C HIS A 33 15.48 -4.73 13.45
N VAL A 34 14.21 -4.32 13.28
CA VAL A 34 13.11 -5.24 12.95
C VAL A 34 13.41 -5.98 11.65
N ILE A 35 13.79 -5.25 10.60
CA ILE A 35 14.15 -5.86 9.31
C ILE A 35 15.32 -6.84 9.47
N TYR A 36 16.36 -6.47 10.24
CA TYR A 36 17.49 -7.34 10.49
C TYR A 36 17.09 -8.62 11.25
N ALA A 37 16.26 -8.50 12.28
CA ALA A 37 15.73 -9.66 13.01
C ALA A 37 14.89 -10.58 12.11
N LEU A 38 14.07 -10.00 11.20
CA LEU A 38 13.30 -10.75 10.21
C LEU A 38 14.19 -11.45 9.19
N ARG A 39 15.30 -10.85 8.77
CA ARG A 39 16.28 -11.48 7.88
C ARG A 39 16.88 -12.74 8.54
N LEU A 40 17.26 -12.64 9.83
CA LEU A 40 17.75 -13.79 10.58
C LEU A 40 16.68 -14.87 10.75
N LEU A 41 15.43 -14.51 11.06
CA LEU A 41 14.30 -15.45 11.12
C LEU A 41 14.10 -16.14 9.77
N SER A 42 14.17 -15.40 8.68
CA SER A 42 13.96 -15.91 7.31
C SER A 42 14.96 -17.00 6.93
N ARG A 43 16.24 -16.86 7.30
CA ARG A 43 17.25 -17.91 7.09
C ARG A 43 16.88 -19.21 7.82
N THR A 44 16.40 -19.10 9.05
CA THR A 44 15.96 -20.26 9.83
C THR A 44 14.68 -20.87 9.25
N ALA A 45 13.72 -20.03 8.83
CA ALA A 45 12.48 -20.47 8.23
C ALA A 45 12.69 -21.22 6.89
N LEU A 46 13.63 -20.76 6.05
CA LEU A 46 13.99 -21.47 4.82
C LEU A 46 14.57 -22.85 5.10
N LYS A 47 15.44 -22.99 6.12
CA LYS A 47 15.95 -24.29 6.54
C LYS A 47 14.85 -25.20 7.11
N ALA A 48 13.88 -24.62 7.81
CA ALA A 48 12.72 -25.36 8.31
C ALA A 48 11.88 -25.89 7.15
N ARG A 49 11.57 -25.03 6.16
CA ARG A 49 10.83 -25.42 4.97
C ARG A 49 11.53 -26.52 4.16
N ALA A 50 12.85 -26.45 4.01
CA ALA A 50 13.64 -27.50 3.35
C ALA A 50 13.55 -28.85 4.06
N LYS A 51 13.17 -28.88 5.35
CA LYS A 51 12.91 -30.09 6.15
C LYS A 51 11.40 -30.41 6.28
N GLY A 52 10.54 -29.72 5.54
CA GLY A 52 9.08 -29.89 5.59
C GLY A 52 8.39 -29.26 6.80
N VAL A 53 9.09 -28.41 7.57
CA VAL A 53 8.50 -27.72 8.72
C VAL A 53 8.01 -26.35 8.29
N ILE A 54 6.69 -26.15 8.31
CA ILE A 54 6.01 -24.89 7.99
C ILE A 54 5.23 -24.45 9.22
N GLU A 55 5.42 -23.20 9.65
CA GLU A 55 4.69 -22.59 10.77
C GLU A 55 3.91 -21.36 10.29
N GLN A 56 2.61 -21.54 10.08
CA GLN A 56 1.72 -20.52 9.56
C GLN A 56 1.73 -19.23 10.41
N ASP A 57 1.73 -19.37 11.75
CA ASP A 57 1.78 -18.22 12.65
C ASP A 57 3.09 -17.41 12.52
N THR A 58 4.18 -18.08 12.13
CA THR A 58 5.46 -17.42 11.87
C THR A 58 5.45 -16.74 10.50
N ASP A 59 4.80 -17.33 9.52
CA ASP A 59 4.58 -16.73 8.20
C ASP A 59 3.76 -15.44 8.32
N ASP A 60 2.58 -15.52 8.97
CA ASP A 60 1.69 -14.37 9.20
C ASP A 60 2.39 -13.27 10.01
N PHE A 61 3.13 -13.65 11.06
CA PHE A 61 3.93 -12.70 11.83
C PHE A 61 4.97 -11.99 10.96
N THR A 62 5.67 -12.71 10.08
CA THR A 62 6.76 -12.14 9.28
C THR A 62 6.25 -11.06 8.32
N VAL A 63 5.16 -11.32 7.60
CA VAL A 63 4.57 -10.30 6.70
C VAL A 63 4.03 -9.11 7.50
N ARG A 64 3.35 -9.35 8.62
CA ARG A 64 2.83 -8.32 9.51
C ARG A 64 3.93 -7.44 10.10
N ALA A 65 5.02 -8.05 10.59
CA ALA A 65 6.18 -7.36 11.14
C ALA A 65 6.88 -6.49 10.09
N LEU A 66 7.07 -7.02 8.87
CA LEU A 66 7.65 -6.26 7.77
C LEU A 66 6.75 -5.08 7.36
N PHE A 67 5.43 -5.28 7.31
CA PHE A 67 4.45 -4.22 7.04
C PHE A 67 4.53 -3.09 8.07
N SER A 68 4.77 -3.37 9.36
CA SER A 68 4.91 -2.33 10.39
C SER A 68 6.02 -1.32 10.11
N THR A 69 7.00 -1.67 9.26
CA THR A 69 8.14 -0.83 8.89
C THR A 69 7.90 0.05 7.66
N LEU A 70 6.71 -0.01 7.04
CA LEU A 70 6.33 0.88 5.95
C LEU A 70 6.31 2.35 6.39
N THR A 71 6.31 3.24 5.40
CA THR A 71 6.13 4.68 5.63
C THR A 71 4.78 4.97 6.27
N ASN A 72 4.76 5.76 7.33
CA ASN A 72 3.56 6.23 8.04
C ASN A 72 2.65 5.10 8.59
N VAL A 73 3.27 4.06 9.14
CA VAL A 73 2.55 2.95 9.80
C VAL A 73 2.80 2.98 11.30
N ASN A 74 3.99 2.60 11.76
CA ASN A 74 4.28 2.48 13.17
C ASN A 74 5.40 3.44 13.59
N PHE A 75 5.06 4.37 14.49
CA PHE A 75 5.96 5.36 15.08
C PHE A 75 6.21 5.08 16.57
N ASP A 76 5.65 4.00 17.12
CA ASP A 76 5.82 3.64 18.52
C ASP A 76 7.10 2.80 18.73
N PRO A 77 8.13 3.34 19.41
CA PRO A 77 9.37 2.62 19.67
C PRO A 77 9.16 1.32 20.46
N ALA A 78 8.25 1.35 21.46
CA ALA A 78 8.01 0.18 22.30
C ALA A 78 7.36 -0.95 21.52
N ALA A 79 6.39 -0.62 20.65
CA ALA A 79 5.77 -1.60 19.76
C ALA A 79 6.77 -2.20 18.76
N LEU A 80 7.66 -1.39 18.16
CA LEU A 80 8.68 -1.87 17.23
C LEU A 80 9.73 -2.75 17.92
N GLU A 81 10.15 -2.39 19.12
CA GLU A 81 11.08 -3.22 19.90
C GLU A 81 10.46 -4.59 20.22
N GLU A 82 9.17 -4.63 20.59
CA GLU A 82 8.47 -5.88 20.85
C GLU A 82 8.37 -6.75 19.60
N VAL A 83 8.11 -6.16 18.43
CA VAL A 83 8.14 -6.87 17.13
C VAL A 83 9.50 -7.49 16.87
N ALA A 84 10.60 -6.77 17.11
CA ALA A 84 11.94 -7.32 16.94
C ALA A 84 12.24 -8.46 17.92
N ARG A 85 11.84 -8.32 19.19
CA ARG A 85 11.97 -9.37 20.21
C ARG A 85 11.15 -10.61 19.86
N GLU A 86 9.96 -10.44 19.32
CA GLU A 86 9.12 -11.56 18.86
C GLU A 86 9.76 -12.29 17.68
N ALA A 87 10.33 -11.59 16.72
CA ALA A 87 11.07 -12.21 15.61
C ALA A 87 12.22 -13.10 16.14
N ILE A 88 12.93 -12.63 17.18
CA ILE A 88 13.99 -13.40 17.82
C ILE A 88 13.44 -14.64 18.53
N ARG A 89 12.32 -14.51 19.28
CA ARG A 89 11.68 -15.65 19.97
C ARG A 89 11.25 -16.72 18.99
N ARG A 90 10.58 -16.35 17.89
CA ARG A 90 10.13 -17.26 16.84
C ARG A 90 11.30 -17.97 16.16
N ARG A 91 12.36 -17.23 15.86
CA ARG A 91 13.58 -17.79 15.31
C ARG A 91 14.19 -18.85 16.24
N LYS A 92 14.34 -18.54 17.54
CA LYS A 92 14.89 -19.49 18.54
C LYS A 92 14.00 -20.73 18.68
N ALA A 93 12.69 -20.57 18.73
CA ALA A 93 11.74 -21.69 18.78
C ALA A 93 11.87 -22.59 17.54
N LEU A 94 11.95 -22.00 16.35
CA LEU A 94 12.12 -22.74 15.10
C LEU A 94 13.49 -23.43 15.03
N ALA A 95 14.55 -22.78 15.44
CA ALA A 95 15.89 -23.36 15.52
C ALA A 95 15.94 -24.57 16.48
N THR A 96 15.28 -24.46 17.63
CA THR A 96 15.16 -25.58 18.59
C THR A 96 14.43 -26.77 17.99
N LYS A 97 13.31 -26.55 17.29
CA LYS A 97 12.59 -27.63 16.56
C LYS A 97 13.43 -28.35 15.52
N LEU A 98 14.36 -27.62 14.90
CA LEU A 98 15.28 -28.16 13.88
C LEU A 98 16.52 -28.86 14.47
N GLY A 99 16.73 -28.80 15.78
CA GLY A 99 17.96 -29.21 16.42
C GLY A 99 19.18 -28.37 15.98
N CYS A 100 18.95 -27.09 15.70
CA CYS A 100 19.99 -26.18 15.23
C CYS A 100 20.97 -25.80 16.33
N THR A 101 22.25 -25.77 15.98
CA THR A 101 23.33 -25.17 16.76
C THR A 101 24.02 -24.07 15.95
N PRO A 102 24.85 -23.19 16.55
CA PRO A 102 25.63 -22.22 15.78
C PRO A 102 26.42 -22.86 14.62
N ASP A 103 26.95 -24.05 14.81
CA ASP A 103 27.75 -24.77 13.80
C ASP A 103 26.90 -25.36 12.69
N THR A 104 25.65 -25.78 12.99
CA THR A 104 24.81 -26.52 12.04
C THR A 104 23.84 -25.63 11.28
N CYS A 105 23.45 -24.50 11.84
CA CYS A 105 22.45 -23.63 11.22
C CYS A 105 23.01 -22.24 10.87
N ASP A 106 23.42 -21.47 11.87
CA ASP A 106 23.81 -20.07 11.70
C ASP A 106 24.61 -19.63 12.92
N ALA A 107 25.77 -19.02 12.74
CA ALA A 107 26.55 -18.46 13.83
C ALA A 107 25.77 -17.45 14.71
N ALA A 108 24.76 -16.82 14.13
CA ALA A 108 23.88 -15.89 14.83
C ALA A 108 22.64 -16.56 15.46
N VAL A 109 22.54 -17.91 15.50
CA VAL A 109 21.34 -18.61 16.01
C VAL A 109 20.98 -18.21 17.44
N ASP A 110 21.97 -17.90 18.27
CA ASP A 110 21.83 -17.48 19.65
C ASP A 110 21.72 -15.97 19.84
N ALA A 111 21.77 -15.17 18.73
CA ALA A 111 21.69 -13.73 18.84
C ALA A 111 20.41 -13.31 19.60
N ASP A 112 20.58 -12.47 20.58
CA ASP A 112 19.53 -11.86 21.39
C ASP A 112 19.31 -10.40 20.99
N TRP A 113 18.37 -9.74 21.66
CA TRP A 113 18.08 -8.33 21.40
C TRP A 113 19.30 -7.42 21.64
N GLU A 114 20.09 -7.69 22.68
CA GLU A 114 21.25 -6.87 23.03
C GLU A 114 22.38 -6.95 21.98
N SER A 115 22.49 -8.07 21.29
CA SER A 115 23.42 -8.22 20.16
C SER A 115 22.88 -7.59 18.89
N ILE A 116 21.59 -7.78 18.59
CA ILE A 116 20.94 -7.25 17.37
C ILE A 116 20.92 -5.73 17.38
N ARG A 117 20.57 -5.09 18.50
CA ARG A 117 20.52 -3.61 18.59
C ARG A 117 21.86 -2.90 18.40
N LYS A 118 22.98 -3.64 18.44
CA LYS A 118 24.32 -3.10 18.18
C LYS A 118 24.71 -3.15 16.70
N VAL A 119 23.96 -3.88 15.89
CA VAL A 119 24.23 -4.01 14.46
C VAL A 119 23.86 -2.71 13.75
N GLN A 120 24.72 -2.27 12.86
CA GLN A 120 24.43 -1.15 11.96
C GLN A 120 23.61 -1.67 10.78
N ALA A 121 22.28 -1.72 10.95
CA ALA A 121 21.35 -2.39 10.04
C ALA A 121 20.77 -1.47 8.93
N GLY A 122 21.21 -0.22 8.84
CA GLY A 122 20.68 0.77 7.90
C GLY A 122 20.84 0.36 6.43
N THR A 123 19.85 0.72 5.61
CA THR A 123 19.82 0.35 4.19
C THR A 123 20.91 1.01 3.34
N ASP A 124 21.53 2.08 3.80
CA ASP A 124 22.70 2.72 3.22
C ASP A 124 23.96 1.85 3.26
N ARG A 125 23.96 0.80 4.08
CA ARG A 125 25.07 -0.13 4.30
C ARG A 125 24.91 -1.48 3.61
N PHE A 126 23.90 -1.66 2.78
CA PHE A 126 23.61 -2.93 2.11
C PHE A 126 24.74 -3.37 1.16
N SER A 127 25.41 -2.42 0.50
CA SER A 127 26.53 -2.68 -0.39
C SER A 127 27.35 -1.40 -0.59
N ASP A 128 28.65 -1.54 -0.84
CA ASP A 128 29.50 -0.43 -1.28
C ASP A 128 29.24 -0.08 -2.75
N ASP A 129 28.85 -1.05 -3.57
CA ASP A 129 28.40 -0.83 -4.95
C ASP A 129 27.03 -0.14 -4.93
N VAL A 130 26.97 1.04 -5.55
CA VAL A 130 25.76 1.88 -5.56
C VAL A 130 24.61 1.23 -6.32
N ASN A 131 24.88 0.47 -7.38
CA ASN A 131 23.86 -0.17 -8.20
C ASN A 131 23.31 -1.42 -7.49
N VAL A 132 24.18 -2.22 -6.90
CA VAL A 132 23.78 -3.36 -6.06
C VAL A 132 22.95 -2.87 -4.86
N ARG A 133 23.42 -1.83 -4.17
CA ARG A 133 22.68 -1.22 -3.05
C ARG A 133 21.30 -0.70 -3.49
N SER A 134 21.21 -0.06 -4.65
CA SER A 134 19.95 0.40 -5.25
C SER A 134 19.01 -0.78 -5.52
N ALA A 135 19.49 -1.86 -6.13
CA ALA A 135 18.69 -3.05 -6.39
C ALA A 135 18.21 -3.74 -5.08
N MET A 136 19.06 -3.82 -4.06
CA MET A 136 18.71 -4.35 -2.74
C MET A 136 17.66 -3.48 -2.02
N GLN A 137 17.76 -2.15 -2.11
CA GLN A 137 16.76 -1.23 -1.57
C GLN A 137 15.43 -1.36 -2.33
N LEU A 138 15.48 -1.44 -3.65
CA LEU A 138 14.31 -1.63 -4.50
C LEU A 138 13.58 -2.95 -4.16
N LEU A 139 14.33 -4.05 -3.99
CA LEU A 139 13.78 -5.33 -3.54
C LEU A 139 13.12 -5.21 -2.17
N LEU A 140 13.83 -4.64 -1.17
CA LEU A 140 13.28 -4.52 0.19
C LEU A 140 12.01 -3.65 0.21
N TYR A 141 12.01 -2.54 -0.52
CA TYR A 141 10.86 -1.63 -0.53
C TYR A 141 9.68 -2.25 -1.29
N GLY A 142 9.92 -2.94 -2.39
CA GLY A 142 8.91 -3.77 -3.03
C GLY A 142 8.35 -4.84 -2.09
N LEU A 143 9.23 -5.55 -1.39
CA LEU A 143 8.85 -6.60 -0.46
C LEU A 143 8.00 -6.09 0.72
N LYS A 144 8.24 -4.88 1.22
CA LYS A 144 7.36 -4.24 2.21
C LYS A 144 5.94 -4.06 1.67
N GLY A 145 5.79 -3.67 0.40
CA GLY A 145 4.48 -3.56 -0.25
C GLY A 145 3.80 -4.92 -0.40
N VAL A 146 4.54 -5.96 -0.82
CA VAL A 146 4.05 -7.36 -0.85
C VAL A 146 3.53 -7.78 0.52
N ALA A 147 4.32 -7.51 1.57
CA ALA A 147 3.97 -7.87 2.94
C ALA A 147 2.67 -7.18 3.41
N ALA A 148 2.43 -5.92 3.01
CA ALA A 148 1.21 -5.21 3.34
C ALA A 148 -0.03 -5.90 2.75
N TYR A 149 0.01 -6.27 1.48
CA TYR A 149 -1.12 -6.96 0.84
C TYR A 149 -1.28 -8.39 1.33
N ALA A 150 -0.18 -9.10 1.59
CA ALA A 150 -0.21 -10.45 2.15
C ALA A 150 -0.78 -10.49 3.57
N ASP A 151 -0.46 -9.51 4.43
CA ASP A 151 -1.03 -9.40 5.78
C ASP A 151 -2.55 -9.16 5.72
N HIS A 152 -3.01 -8.23 4.87
CA HIS A 152 -4.45 -8.00 4.70
C HIS A 152 -5.17 -9.23 4.14
N ALA A 153 -4.56 -9.95 3.20
CA ALA A 153 -5.12 -11.20 2.68
C ALA A 153 -5.19 -12.28 3.78
N ALA A 154 -4.16 -12.40 4.62
CA ALA A 154 -4.10 -13.34 5.73
C ALA A 154 -5.16 -13.05 6.79
N VAL A 155 -5.47 -11.77 7.08
CA VAL A 155 -6.58 -11.33 7.95
C VAL A 155 -7.91 -11.91 7.46
N LEU A 156 -8.11 -11.99 6.14
CA LEU A 156 -9.30 -12.57 5.50
C LEU A 156 -9.16 -14.08 5.20
N GLY A 157 -8.16 -14.74 5.78
CA GLY A 157 -7.95 -16.18 5.64
C GLY A 157 -7.35 -16.62 4.31
N GLN A 158 -6.88 -15.69 3.47
CA GLN A 158 -6.23 -16.01 2.19
C GLN A 158 -4.71 -16.03 2.35
N ARG A 159 -4.08 -17.14 2.04
CA ARG A 159 -2.64 -17.37 2.20
C ARG A 159 -2.11 -18.19 1.05
N ASP A 160 -0.80 -18.02 0.76
CA ASP A 160 -0.06 -18.81 -0.21
C ASP A 160 1.32 -19.15 0.34
N PRO A 161 1.64 -20.46 0.54
CA PRO A 161 2.95 -20.88 1.07
C PRO A 161 4.13 -20.52 0.17
N GLU A 162 3.93 -20.44 -1.16
CA GLU A 162 4.99 -20.06 -2.10
C GLU A 162 5.31 -18.58 -2.00
N LEU A 163 4.28 -17.74 -1.82
CA LEU A 163 4.44 -16.32 -1.54
C LEU A 163 5.27 -16.11 -0.26
N ASN A 164 4.93 -16.80 0.83
CA ASN A 164 5.67 -16.72 2.08
C ASN A 164 7.11 -17.23 1.94
N THR A 165 7.33 -18.27 1.15
CA THR A 165 8.68 -18.77 0.84
C THR A 165 9.49 -17.72 0.11
N PHE A 166 8.92 -17.05 -0.89
CA PHE A 166 9.59 -15.94 -1.58
C PHE A 166 9.90 -14.77 -0.64
N VAL A 167 8.99 -14.41 0.28
CA VAL A 167 9.26 -13.38 1.29
C VAL A 167 10.50 -13.72 2.11
N TYR A 168 10.64 -14.97 2.54
CA TYR A 168 11.83 -15.43 3.26
C TYR A 168 13.09 -15.42 2.39
N GLU A 169 13.01 -15.87 1.14
CA GLU A 169 14.13 -15.82 0.20
C GLU A 169 14.63 -14.39 0.00
N ALA A 170 13.73 -13.46 -0.24
CA ALA A 170 14.06 -12.06 -0.49
C ALA A 170 14.62 -11.35 0.76
N LEU A 171 14.09 -11.65 1.96
CA LEU A 171 14.63 -11.13 3.22
C LEU A 171 16.00 -11.72 3.54
N ALA A 172 16.21 -13.01 3.32
CA ALA A 172 17.48 -13.67 3.58
C ALA A 172 18.58 -13.30 2.57
N ALA A 173 18.20 -12.85 1.38
CA ALA A 173 19.15 -12.44 0.34
C ALA A 173 20.05 -11.28 0.83
N GLY A 174 21.34 -11.36 0.51
CA GLY A 174 22.35 -10.36 0.90
C GLY A 174 22.75 -10.40 2.38
N MET A 175 22.29 -11.39 3.15
CA MET A 175 22.81 -11.63 4.48
C MET A 175 24.21 -12.27 4.38
N PRO A 176 25.19 -11.82 5.18
CA PRO A 176 26.50 -12.44 5.18
C PRO A 176 26.41 -13.92 5.58
N ASP A 177 27.29 -14.73 5.01
CA ASP A 177 27.44 -16.15 5.38
C ASP A 177 27.93 -16.35 6.82
N LYS A 178 28.08 -17.62 7.24
CA LYS A 178 28.48 -18.02 8.60
C LYS A 178 29.77 -17.38 9.08
N ASP A 179 30.70 -17.11 8.18
CA ASP A 179 32.00 -16.51 8.43
C ASP A 179 32.02 -14.97 8.36
N GLY A 180 30.84 -14.36 8.20
CA GLY A 180 30.70 -12.90 8.04
C GLY A 180 31.05 -12.39 6.65
N THR A 181 31.36 -13.28 5.70
CA THR A 181 31.61 -12.90 4.30
C THR A 181 30.29 -12.36 3.70
N PRO A 182 30.26 -11.14 3.15
CA PRO A 182 29.08 -10.67 2.42
C PRO A 182 28.69 -11.68 1.34
N ASP A 183 27.39 -11.84 1.09
CA ASP A 183 26.89 -12.61 -0.06
C ASP A 183 27.39 -11.95 -1.37
N LYS A 184 28.68 -12.14 -1.65
CA LYS A 184 29.39 -11.60 -2.84
C LYS A 184 29.06 -12.36 -4.12
N ALA A 185 28.32 -13.47 -3.98
CA ALA A 185 28.05 -14.36 -5.11
C ALA A 185 26.97 -13.83 -6.05
N ARG A 186 26.17 -12.82 -5.65
CA ARG A 186 25.07 -12.29 -6.48
C ARG A 186 25.56 -11.15 -7.37
N SER A 187 25.44 -11.35 -8.67
CA SER A 187 25.61 -10.28 -9.65
C SER A 187 24.47 -9.25 -9.56
N LEU A 188 24.62 -8.10 -10.21
CA LEU A 188 23.54 -7.13 -10.36
C LEU A 188 22.32 -7.76 -11.06
N GLU A 189 22.55 -8.63 -12.04
CA GLU A 189 21.49 -9.35 -12.77
C GLU A 189 20.68 -10.27 -11.82
N ASP A 190 21.34 -10.99 -10.92
CA ASP A 190 20.67 -11.82 -9.91
C ASP A 190 19.78 -10.99 -8.97
N TRP A 191 20.22 -9.78 -8.58
CA TRP A 191 19.42 -8.86 -7.80
C TRP A 191 18.22 -8.32 -8.57
N LEU A 192 18.38 -8.00 -9.84
CA LEU A 192 17.30 -7.55 -10.70
C LEU A 192 16.28 -8.67 -10.98
N ASP A 193 16.72 -9.92 -11.09
CA ASP A 193 15.79 -11.06 -11.16
C ASP A 193 14.93 -11.15 -9.89
N LEU A 194 15.55 -11.03 -8.69
CA LEU A 194 14.80 -10.99 -7.43
C LEU A 194 13.80 -9.83 -7.37
N VAL A 195 14.16 -8.66 -7.90
CA VAL A 195 13.28 -7.48 -8.00
C VAL A 195 12.06 -7.79 -8.89
N LEU A 196 12.25 -8.42 -10.05
CA LEU A 196 11.15 -8.81 -10.94
C LEU A 196 10.30 -9.93 -10.33
N ARG A 197 10.91 -10.89 -9.65
CA ARG A 197 10.19 -11.92 -8.87
C ARG A 197 9.35 -11.28 -7.76
N CYS A 198 9.84 -10.22 -7.12
CA CYS A 198 9.06 -9.45 -6.14
C CYS A 198 7.80 -8.84 -6.78
N GLY A 199 7.88 -8.37 -8.02
CA GLY A 199 6.72 -7.91 -8.79
C GLY A 199 5.67 -9.01 -9.01
N LYS A 200 6.11 -10.24 -9.35
CA LYS A 200 5.22 -11.40 -9.49
C LYS A 200 4.60 -11.80 -8.16
N ALA A 201 5.39 -11.79 -7.08
CA ALA A 201 4.91 -12.06 -5.73
C ALA A 201 3.86 -11.02 -5.29
N ASN A 202 4.05 -9.74 -5.64
CA ASN A 202 3.07 -8.70 -5.36
C ASN A 202 1.75 -8.91 -6.12
N LEU A 203 1.81 -9.34 -7.38
CA LEU A 203 0.60 -9.71 -8.14
C LEU A 203 -0.19 -10.80 -7.40
N LYS A 204 0.51 -11.83 -6.89
CA LYS A 204 -0.10 -12.91 -6.10
C LYS A 204 -0.69 -12.41 -4.79
N ALA A 205 0.01 -11.52 -4.07
CA ALA A 205 -0.50 -10.94 -2.83
C ALA A 205 -1.77 -10.11 -3.07
N MET A 206 -1.81 -9.30 -4.13
CA MET A 206 -3.01 -8.54 -4.51
C MET A 206 -4.15 -9.46 -4.96
N GLU A 207 -3.86 -10.55 -5.68
CA GLU A 207 -4.86 -11.57 -6.06
C GLU A 207 -5.53 -12.20 -4.83
N LEU A 208 -4.72 -12.58 -3.83
CA LEU A 208 -5.24 -13.15 -2.58
C LEU A 208 -6.09 -12.14 -1.81
N LEU A 209 -5.69 -10.87 -1.79
CA LEU A 209 -6.45 -9.82 -1.12
C LEU A 209 -7.77 -9.52 -1.85
N ASP A 210 -7.77 -9.43 -3.17
CA ASP A 210 -9.01 -9.31 -3.98
C ASP A 210 -9.97 -10.46 -3.71
N ALA A 211 -9.45 -11.70 -3.70
CA ALA A 211 -10.24 -12.88 -3.38
C ALA A 211 -10.80 -12.85 -1.95
N GLY A 212 -10.01 -12.39 -0.98
CA GLY A 212 -10.45 -12.23 0.40
C GLY A 212 -11.56 -11.19 0.55
N ASN A 213 -11.34 -9.99 0.01
CA ASN A 213 -12.30 -8.90 0.06
C ASN A 213 -13.62 -9.26 -0.63
N THR A 214 -13.55 -9.79 -1.85
CA THR A 214 -14.77 -10.11 -2.63
C THR A 214 -15.53 -11.29 -2.03
N LYS A 215 -14.84 -12.28 -1.44
CA LYS A 215 -15.46 -13.39 -0.73
C LYS A 215 -16.16 -12.93 0.55
N ALA A 216 -15.54 -12.02 1.32
CA ALA A 216 -16.06 -11.55 2.60
C ALA A 216 -17.18 -10.52 2.43
N PHE A 217 -17.01 -9.56 1.50
CA PHE A 217 -17.86 -8.37 1.42
C PHE A 217 -18.65 -8.24 0.11
N GLY A 218 -18.48 -9.19 -0.81
CA GLY A 218 -19.06 -9.19 -2.16
C GLY A 218 -18.25 -8.37 -3.16
N ASP A 219 -18.52 -8.54 -4.45
CA ASP A 219 -17.90 -7.75 -5.49
C ASP A 219 -18.36 -6.28 -5.39
N PRO A 220 -17.45 -5.29 -5.44
CA PRO A 220 -17.82 -3.88 -5.43
C PRO A 220 -18.72 -3.52 -6.61
N VAL A 221 -19.75 -2.73 -6.33
CA VAL A 221 -20.69 -2.25 -7.34
C VAL A 221 -20.76 -0.72 -7.32
N PRO A 222 -21.04 -0.07 -8.46
CA PRO A 222 -21.16 1.39 -8.54
C PRO A 222 -22.10 1.93 -7.47
N THR A 223 -21.59 2.82 -6.62
CA THR A 223 -22.30 3.33 -5.45
C THR A 223 -22.00 4.81 -5.28
N GLN A 224 -23.07 5.60 -5.10
CA GLN A 224 -22.96 7.02 -4.76
C GLN A 224 -22.61 7.17 -3.28
N VAL A 225 -21.61 7.98 -2.97
CA VAL A 225 -21.12 8.26 -1.62
C VAL A 225 -21.19 9.75 -1.36
N SER A 226 -21.91 10.13 -0.30
CA SER A 226 -22.01 11.53 0.12
C SER A 226 -20.72 12.04 0.74
N LEU A 227 -20.33 13.25 0.38
CA LEU A 227 -19.27 14.04 1.03
C LEU A 227 -19.84 15.01 2.08
N GLY A 228 -21.14 14.95 2.35
CA GLY A 228 -21.80 15.67 3.43
C GLY A 228 -21.79 14.89 4.74
N HIS A 229 -22.58 15.37 5.70
CA HIS A 229 -22.69 14.67 6.98
C HIS A 229 -24.10 14.70 7.54
N ARG A 230 -24.39 13.71 8.39
CA ARG A 230 -25.66 13.59 9.15
C ARG A 230 -25.45 14.06 10.58
N GLN A 231 -26.47 14.70 11.14
CA GLN A 231 -26.53 15.02 12.56
C GLN A 231 -26.31 13.76 13.43
N GLY A 232 -25.56 13.90 14.52
CA GLY A 232 -25.36 12.85 15.51
C GLY A 232 -23.92 12.50 15.78
N LYS A 233 -23.73 11.52 16.64
CA LYS A 233 -22.41 10.99 17.02
C LYS A 233 -21.72 10.38 15.80
N ALA A 234 -20.38 10.45 15.78
CA ALA A 234 -19.65 10.03 14.60
C ALA A 234 -18.33 9.34 14.93
N ILE A 235 -17.95 8.37 14.09
CA ILE A 235 -16.62 7.78 14.02
C ILE A 235 -16.11 7.91 12.59
N LEU A 236 -14.84 8.29 12.45
CA LEU A 236 -14.11 8.32 11.20
C LEU A 236 -13.12 7.16 11.13
N VAL A 237 -13.14 6.40 10.04
CA VAL A 237 -12.22 5.28 9.84
C VAL A 237 -11.30 5.58 8.67
N SER A 238 -9.99 5.55 8.93
CA SER A 238 -8.93 5.76 7.93
C SER A 238 -8.01 4.54 7.83
N GLY A 239 -7.46 4.30 6.66
CA GLY A 239 -6.60 3.15 6.37
C GLY A 239 -7.16 2.28 5.26
N HIS A 240 -6.93 0.95 5.35
CA HIS A 240 -7.26 0.02 4.25
C HIS A 240 -7.99 -1.24 4.72
N ASP A 241 -7.93 -1.60 6.01
CA ASP A 241 -8.45 -2.87 6.53
C ASP A 241 -9.99 -2.87 6.57
N LEU A 242 -10.61 -3.63 5.65
CA LEU A 242 -12.05 -3.73 5.54
C LEU A 242 -12.66 -4.62 6.65
N GLU A 243 -11.89 -5.54 7.23
CA GLU A 243 -12.35 -6.38 8.34
C GLU A 243 -12.47 -5.56 9.64
N ASP A 244 -11.53 -4.65 9.90
CA ASP A 244 -11.64 -3.72 11.02
C ASP A 244 -12.87 -2.81 10.88
N LEU A 245 -13.14 -2.32 9.65
CA LEU A 245 -14.33 -1.54 9.36
C LEU A 245 -15.62 -2.37 9.56
N TYR A 246 -15.64 -3.61 9.07
CA TYR A 246 -16.80 -4.49 9.20
C TYR A 246 -17.13 -4.79 10.66
N GLU A 247 -16.12 -5.15 11.45
CA GLU A 247 -16.30 -5.42 12.87
C GLU A 247 -16.75 -4.15 13.66
N LEU A 248 -16.22 -2.98 13.28
CA LEU A 248 -16.70 -1.72 13.84
C LEU A 248 -18.17 -1.45 13.47
N LEU A 249 -18.56 -1.66 12.22
CA LEU A 249 -19.95 -1.50 11.77
C LEU A 249 -20.91 -2.40 12.56
N LYS A 250 -20.51 -3.66 12.82
CA LYS A 250 -21.30 -4.58 13.66
C LYS A 250 -21.44 -4.07 15.09
N GLN A 251 -20.34 -3.62 15.71
CA GLN A 251 -20.33 -3.19 17.12
C GLN A 251 -21.04 -1.84 17.32
N THR A 252 -21.16 -1.03 16.28
CA THR A 252 -21.85 0.27 16.33
C THR A 252 -23.32 0.21 15.90
N GLN A 253 -23.79 -0.95 15.44
CA GLN A 253 -25.19 -1.11 15.01
C GLN A 253 -26.16 -0.83 16.17
N GLY A 254 -27.11 0.06 15.96
CA GLY A 254 -28.12 0.45 16.96
C GLY A 254 -27.63 1.43 18.03
N THR A 255 -26.37 1.89 17.98
CA THR A 255 -25.82 2.86 18.96
C THR A 255 -26.14 4.31 18.64
N GLY A 256 -26.68 4.62 17.44
CA GLY A 256 -26.89 5.99 16.97
C GLY A 256 -25.64 6.71 16.48
N ILE A 257 -24.51 5.98 16.33
CA ILE A 257 -23.25 6.53 15.80
C ILE A 257 -23.22 6.37 14.29
N ASN A 258 -22.92 7.46 13.57
CA ASN A 258 -22.69 7.47 12.14
C ASN A 258 -21.22 7.15 11.84
N ILE A 259 -20.96 6.25 10.88
CA ILE A 259 -19.61 5.86 10.46
C ILE A 259 -19.28 6.53 9.14
N TYR A 260 -18.12 7.18 9.11
CA TYR A 260 -17.54 7.85 7.95
C TYR A 260 -16.20 7.22 7.58
N THR A 261 -15.88 7.23 6.30
CA THR A 261 -14.57 6.84 5.80
C THR A 261 -13.68 8.07 5.55
N HIS A 262 -12.36 7.86 5.58
CA HIS A 262 -11.34 8.82 5.19
C HIS A 262 -10.27 8.14 4.34
N GLY A 263 -9.67 8.88 3.40
CA GLY A 263 -8.59 8.38 2.57
C GLY A 263 -8.97 7.11 1.80
N GLU A 264 -8.09 6.14 1.78
CA GLU A 264 -8.30 4.90 1.01
C GLU A 264 -9.39 3.95 1.59
N MET A 265 -10.09 4.35 2.63
CA MET A 265 -11.29 3.65 3.06
C MET A 265 -12.54 4.01 2.22
N LEU A 266 -12.50 5.07 1.40
CA LEU A 266 -13.63 5.49 0.54
C LEU A 266 -14.20 4.34 -0.33
N PRO A 267 -13.41 3.50 -1.01
CA PRO A 267 -13.93 2.40 -1.83
C PRO A 267 -14.74 1.35 -1.07
N ALA A 268 -14.64 1.30 0.26
CA ALA A 268 -15.42 0.37 1.09
C ALA A 268 -16.93 0.51 0.87
N HIS A 269 -17.40 1.71 0.53
CA HIS A 269 -18.80 1.97 0.23
C HIS A 269 -19.33 1.21 -1.02
N GLY A 270 -18.45 0.72 -1.88
CA GLY A 270 -18.82 -0.09 -3.04
C GLY A 270 -19.18 -1.53 -2.69
N TYR A 271 -18.73 -2.03 -1.54
CA TYR A 271 -18.91 -3.44 -1.16
C TYR A 271 -20.32 -3.70 -0.61
N PRO A 272 -21.08 -4.66 -1.18
CA PRO A 272 -22.48 -4.91 -0.81
C PRO A 272 -22.74 -5.17 0.67
N VAL A 273 -21.85 -5.97 1.31
CA VAL A 273 -21.99 -6.32 2.73
C VAL A 273 -21.76 -5.10 3.64
N LEU A 274 -20.77 -4.25 3.31
CA LEU A 274 -20.47 -3.07 4.11
C LEU A 274 -21.54 -1.98 3.95
N LYS A 275 -21.96 -1.68 2.73
CA LYS A 275 -22.99 -0.66 2.49
C LYS A 275 -24.40 -1.04 2.96
N ALA A 276 -24.63 -2.29 3.34
CA ALA A 276 -25.89 -2.72 3.93
C ALA A 276 -26.14 -2.15 5.33
N PHE A 277 -25.12 -1.63 6.01
CA PHE A 277 -25.28 -0.98 7.31
C PHE A 277 -25.81 0.45 7.14
N PRO A 278 -27.01 0.80 7.66
CA PRO A 278 -27.65 2.10 7.38
C PRO A 278 -26.93 3.29 8.03
N HIS A 279 -26.07 3.04 9.02
CA HIS A 279 -25.23 4.04 9.70
C HIS A 279 -23.83 4.18 9.09
N PHE A 280 -23.54 3.49 7.98
CA PHE A 280 -22.37 3.69 7.14
C PHE A 280 -22.70 4.77 6.10
N VAL A 281 -22.45 6.05 6.42
CA VAL A 281 -23.20 7.17 5.83
C VAL A 281 -22.46 7.94 4.74
N GLY A 282 -21.12 7.99 4.75
CA GLY A 282 -20.41 8.79 3.76
C GLY A 282 -18.90 8.88 4.00
N HIS A 283 -18.30 9.83 3.30
CA HIS A 283 -16.86 10.06 3.34
C HIS A 283 -16.56 11.48 3.84
N TYR A 284 -15.52 11.62 4.66
CA TYR A 284 -15.10 12.90 5.21
C TYR A 284 -13.61 13.15 4.89
N GLY A 285 -13.31 14.32 4.37
CA GLY A 285 -11.96 14.72 4.03
C GLY A 285 -11.45 14.14 2.70
N THR A 286 -10.14 14.09 2.57
CA THR A 286 -9.46 13.69 1.34
C THR A 286 -8.32 12.70 1.62
N ALA A 287 -7.13 12.91 1.02
CA ALA A 287 -6.00 12.02 1.19
C ALA A 287 -5.22 12.30 2.49
N TRP A 288 -4.39 11.33 2.87
CA TRP A 288 -3.66 11.28 4.13
C TRP A 288 -2.84 12.54 4.47
N GLN A 289 -2.28 13.25 3.47
CA GLN A 289 -1.47 14.45 3.70
C GLN A 289 -2.28 15.64 4.24
N ASN A 290 -3.60 15.58 4.15
CA ASN A 290 -4.50 16.63 4.64
C ASN A 290 -5.04 16.38 6.07
N GLN A 291 -4.69 15.25 6.70
CA GLN A 291 -5.18 14.87 8.03
C GLN A 291 -5.05 15.98 9.08
N GLN A 292 -3.91 16.67 9.12
CA GLN A 292 -3.67 17.75 10.09
C GLN A 292 -4.54 19.00 9.87
N LYS A 293 -5.14 19.15 8.69
CA LYS A 293 -6.09 20.23 8.38
C LYS A 293 -7.55 19.78 8.58
N GLU A 294 -7.86 18.55 8.23
CA GLU A 294 -9.22 18.02 8.15
C GLU A 294 -9.69 17.42 9.48
N LEU A 295 -8.86 16.62 10.14
CA LEU A 295 -9.27 15.85 11.31
C LEU A 295 -9.48 16.67 12.59
N PRO A 296 -8.78 17.80 12.84
CA PRO A 296 -9.13 18.65 13.97
C PRO A 296 -10.61 19.08 13.97
N GLY A 297 -11.17 19.38 12.79
CA GLY A 297 -12.57 19.77 12.60
C GLY A 297 -13.60 18.64 12.66
N PHE A 298 -13.20 17.39 12.61
CA PHE A 298 -14.13 16.26 12.71
C PHE A 298 -14.64 16.12 14.15
N PRO A 299 -15.97 16.16 14.42
CA PRO A 299 -16.50 16.28 15.78
C PRO A 299 -16.64 14.93 16.52
N GLY A 300 -16.14 13.83 15.96
CA GLY A 300 -16.21 12.45 16.47
C GLY A 300 -14.86 11.83 16.74
N ALA A 301 -14.85 10.54 17.10
CA ALA A 301 -13.63 9.76 17.28
C ALA A 301 -13.04 9.29 15.95
N VAL A 302 -11.74 9.04 15.91
CA VAL A 302 -10.99 8.67 14.69
C VAL A 302 -10.26 7.36 14.93
N LEU A 303 -10.39 6.41 13.99
CA LEU A 303 -9.67 5.14 13.97
C LEU A 303 -8.72 5.07 12.78
N PHE A 304 -7.46 4.75 13.04
CA PHE A 304 -6.50 4.36 12.01
C PHE A 304 -6.28 2.86 12.03
N THR A 305 -6.60 2.19 10.93
CA THR A 305 -6.45 0.73 10.79
C THR A 305 -5.13 0.34 10.16
N THR A 306 -4.59 1.18 9.28
CA THR A 306 -3.32 1.00 8.59
C THR A 306 -2.66 2.35 8.28
N ASN A 307 -1.66 2.39 7.41
CA ASN A 307 -1.09 3.64 6.89
C ASN A 307 -2.14 4.44 6.06
N CYS A 308 -2.03 5.73 5.88
CA CYS A 308 -0.93 6.53 6.44
C CYS A 308 -1.43 7.32 7.64
N ILE A 309 -0.80 7.14 8.80
CA ILE A 309 -1.02 8.03 9.94
C ILE A 309 -0.01 9.19 9.91
N GLN A 310 -0.46 10.41 10.19
CA GLN A 310 0.39 11.57 10.49
C GLN A 310 0.40 11.87 11.99
N ASN A 311 1.32 12.75 12.43
CA ASN A 311 1.37 13.22 13.80
C ASN A 311 0.03 13.86 14.22
N PRO A 312 -0.73 13.25 15.14
CA PRO A 312 -2.05 13.72 15.54
C PRO A 312 -2.00 14.75 16.67
N LYS A 313 -0.96 15.60 16.73
CA LYS A 313 -0.66 16.51 17.83
C LYS A 313 -1.86 17.37 18.29
N ASP A 314 -2.66 17.86 17.36
CA ASP A 314 -3.76 18.80 17.64
C ASP A 314 -5.13 18.09 17.81
N TYR A 315 -5.20 16.78 17.54
CA TYR A 315 -6.44 15.98 17.62
C TYR A 315 -6.24 14.59 18.25
N GLY A 316 -5.06 14.31 18.84
CA GLY A 316 -4.70 13.00 19.39
C GLY A 316 -5.66 12.47 20.47
N GLY A 317 -6.28 13.36 21.25
CA GLY A 317 -7.22 12.96 22.32
C GLY A 317 -8.50 12.22 21.86
N LYS A 318 -8.76 12.16 20.55
CA LYS A 318 -9.88 11.44 19.93
C LYS A 318 -9.43 10.36 18.92
N VAL A 319 -8.13 10.08 18.86
CA VAL A 319 -7.53 9.14 17.89
C VAL A 319 -7.21 7.81 18.55
N PHE A 320 -7.54 6.75 17.83
CA PHE A 320 -7.28 5.36 18.17
C PHE A 320 -6.56 4.69 16.99
N THR A 321 -5.79 3.66 17.29
CA THR A 321 -5.12 2.83 16.28
C THR A 321 -5.51 1.37 16.44
N SER A 322 -5.45 0.60 15.38
CA SER A 322 -5.63 -0.85 15.38
C SER A 322 -4.56 -1.55 14.53
N GLY A 323 -4.55 -2.86 14.55
CA GLY A 323 -3.69 -3.66 13.68
C GLY A 323 -2.20 -3.40 13.91
N ILE A 324 -1.54 -2.89 12.86
CA ILE A 324 -0.09 -2.64 12.85
C ILE A 324 0.26 -1.15 13.05
N VAL A 325 -0.74 -0.29 13.11
CA VAL A 325 -0.54 1.15 13.31
C VAL A 325 -0.15 1.43 14.75
N GLY A 326 0.92 2.19 14.95
CA GLY A 326 1.36 2.59 16.29
C GLY A 326 1.76 4.06 16.31
N TRP A 327 1.32 4.76 17.36
CA TRP A 327 1.76 6.13 17.65
C TRP A 327 1.87 6.29 19.17
N PRO A 328 2.99 6.85 19.68
CA PRO A 328 3.20 7.01 21.11
C PRO A 328 2.05 7.77 21.79
N GLY A 329 1.51 7.20 22.86
CA GLY A 329 0.47 7.84 23.67
C GLY A 329 -0.96 7.72 23.13
N LEU A 330 -1.18 7.10 21.98
CA LEU A 330 -2.53 6.78 21.49
C LEU A 330 -3.03 5.45 22.05
N VAL A 331 -4.34 5.34 22.22
CA VAL A 331 -4.99 4.07 22.59
C VAL A 331 -4.98 3.13 21.40
N HIS A 332 -4.38 1.96 21.58
CA HIS A 332 -4.32 0.90 20.57
C HIS A 332 -5.39 -0.15 20.83
N ILE A 333 -6.29 -0.33 19.87
CA ILE A 333 -7.37 -1.33 19.91
C ILE A 333 -6.78 -2.72 19.69
N LYS A 334 -7.06 -3.63 20.61
CA LYS A 334 -6.63 -5.04 20.52
C LYS A 334 -7.82 -5.93 20.21
N ASN A 335 -7.57 -7.01 19.45
CA ASN A 335 -8.58 -8.04 19.15
C ASN A 335 -9.89 -7.49 18.56
N ARG A 336 -9.84 -6.35 17.89
CA ARG A 336 -11.03 -5.65 17.34
C ARG A 336 -12.09 -5.35 18.38
N ASP A 337 -11.72 -5.17 19.66
CA ASP A 337 -12.63 -4.66 20.68
C ASP A 337 -12.71 -3.14 20.60
N PHE A 338 -13.67 -2.62 19.83
CA PHE A 338 -13.84 -1.20 19.60
C PHE A 338 -14.60 -0.46 20.71
N ALA A 339 -14.92 -1.12 21.84
CA ALA A 339 -15.63 -0.48 22.96
C ALA A 339 -14.99 0.85 23.41
N PRO A 340 -13.65 0.99 23.58
CA PRO A 340 -13.04 2.27 23.95
C PRO A 340 -13.27 3.39 22.92
N LEU A 341 -13.24 3.07 21.62
CA LEU A 341 -13.49 4.00 20.53
C LEU A 341 -14.97 4.44 20.52
N ILE A 342 -15.90 3.49 20.69
CA ILE A 342 -17.35 3.71 20.74
C ILE A 342 -17.69 4.62 21.93
N LEU A 343 -17.18 4.33 23.12
CA LEU A 343 -17.39 5.17 24.30
C LEU A 343 -16.88 6.59 24.05
N LYS A 344 -15.70 6.74 23.44
CA LYS A 344 -15.16 8.06 23.10
C LYS A 344 -16.04 8.80 22.10
N ALA A 345 -16.57 8.13 21.11
CA ALA A 345 -17.47 8.74 20.13
C ALA A 345 -18.79 9.24 20.80
N LEU A 346 -19.30 8.51 21.78
CA LEU A 346 -20.49 8.91 22.54
C LEU A 346 -20.23 10.13 23.44
N GLU A 347 -19.02 10.32 23.96
CA GLU A 347 -18.61 11.50 24.74
C GLU A 347 -18.50 12.76 23.87
N LEU A 348 -18.01 12.63 22.64
CA LEU A 348 -17.76 13.76 21.72
C LEU A 348 -19.06 14.36 21.19
N PRO A 349 -19.06 15.63 20.75
CA PRO A 349 -20.30 16.32 20.37
C PRO A 349 -21.04 15.67 19.20
N GLY A 350 -20.33 15.16 18.22
CA GLY A 350 -20.91 14.75 16.94
C GLY A 350 -21.29 15.95 16.07
N PHE A 351 -21.87 15.70 14.90
CA PHE A 351 -22.35 16.74 14.01
C PHE A 351 -23.64 17.37 14.55
N ALA A 352 -23.72 18.70 14.52
CA ALA A 352 -24.86 19.45 15.09
C ALA A 352 -26.11 19.40 14.18
N GLU A 353 -25.92 19.23 12.88
CA GLU A 353 -26.98 19.26 11.87
C GLU A 353 -26.63 18.39 10.65
N ASP A 354 -27.64 18.10 9.82
CA ASP A 354 -27.44 17.49 8.51
C ASP A 354 -26.89 18.52 7.53
N VAL A 355 -25.79 18.22 6.86
CA VAL A 355 -25.24 19.05 5.78
C VAL A 355 -25.15 18.20 4.51
N PRO A 356 -25.92 18.55 3.47
CA PRO A 356 -25.81 17.87 2.19
C PRO A 356 -24.43 18.13 1.56
N GLY A 357 -23.86 17.12 0.90
CA GLY A 357 -22.58 17.22 0.20
C GLY A 357 -22.70 16.80 -1.25
N LYS A 358 -21.64 17.04 -2.01
CA LYS A 358 -21.48 16.40 -3.31
C LYS A 358 -21.52 14.89 -3.15
N GLU A 359 -21.89 14.20 -4.21
CA GLU A 359 -21.79 12.75 -4.30
C GLU A 359 -20.67 12.36 -5.25
N VAL A 360 -19.94 11.32 -4.90
CA VAL A 360 -18.90 10.69 -5.73
C VAL A 360 -19.26 9.24 -5.98
N THR A 361 -18.86 8.69 -7.12
CA THR A 361 -19.16 7.29 -7.45
C THR A 361 -17.93 6.44 -7.28
N VAL A 362 -18.05 5.39 -6.45
CA VAL A 362 -17.03 4.35 -6.24
C VAL A 362 -17.54 2.99 -6.70
N GLY A 363 -16.69 1.95 -6.64
CA GLY A 363 -17.16 0.57 -6.83
C GLY A 363 -17.01 0.01 -8.24
N PHE A 364 -16.17 0.62 -9.08
CA PHE A 364 -15.80 0.08 -10.39
C PHE A 364 -14.70 -0.98 -10.27
N GLY A 365 -14.91 -1.97 -9.40
CA GLY A 365 -13.99 -3.07 -9.21
C GLY A 365 -13.93 -4.03 -10.41
N ARG A 366 -13.08 -5.06 -10.29
CA ARG A 366 -12.79 -6.02 -11.38
C ARG A 366 -14.03 -6.59 -12.04
N LYS A 367 -14.98 -7.10 -11.26
CA LYS A 367 -16.20 -7.71 -11.82
C LYS A 367 -17.03 -6.68 -12.59
N THR A 368 -17.29 -5.52 -12.01
CA THR A 368 -18.04 -4.43 -12.66
C THR A 368 -17.41 -4.01 -13.99
N LEU A 369 -16.07 -3.87 -14.03
CA LEU A 369 -15.37 -3.46 -15.25
C LEU A 369 -15.34 -4.59 -16.29
N LEU A 370 -15.19 -5.84 -15.89
CA LEU A 370 -15.26 -6.98 -16.82
C LEU A 370 -16.67 -7.19 -17.37
N ASP A 371 -17.70 -7.03 -16.56
CA ASP A 371 -19.09 -7.09 -17.02
C ASP A 371 -19.41 -5.95 -18.03
N ALA A 372 -18.78 -4.79 -17.87
CA ALA A 372 -18.90 -3.66 -18.81
C ALA A 372 -17.99 -3.77 -20.04
N ALA A 373 -17.01 -4.69 -20.04
CA ALA A 373 -15.98 -4.79 -21.09
C ALA A 373 -16.56 -4.91 -22.52
N PRO A 374 -17.63 -5.68 -22.81
CA PRO A 374 -18.20 -5.72 -24.15
C PRO A 374 -18.63 -4.35 -24.66
N ALA A 375 -19.32 -3.55 -23.83
CA ALA A 375 -19.77 -2.21 -24.21
C ALA A 375 -18.61 -1.22 -24.34
N VAL A 376 -17.56 -1.34 -23.52
CA VAL A 376 -16.31 -0.56 -23.66
C VAL A 376 -15.59 -0.92 -24.96
N LEU A 377 -15.51 -2.21 -25.30
CA LEU A 377 -14.92 -2.68 -26.56
C LEU A 377 -15.67 -2.14 -27.79
N ASP A 378 -16.99 -2.13 -27.75
CA ASP A 378 -17.82 -1.55 -28.83
C ASP A 378 -17.61 -0.04 -28.94
N ALA A 379 -17.48 0.66 -27.81
CA ALA A 379 -17.17 2.09 -27.78
C ALA A 379 -15.75 2.38 -28.35
N VAL A 380 -14.77 1.54 -28.05
CA VAL A 380 -13.41 1.65 -28.64
C VAL A 380 -13.45 1.38 -30.15
N LYS A 381 -14.11 0.32 -30.60
CA LYS A 381 -14.20 -0.04 -32.03
C LYS A 381 -14.96 1.01 -32.84
N SER A 382 -15.98 1.64 -32.28
CA SER A 382 -16.75 2.72 -32.94
C SER A 382 -16.05 4.08 -32.88
N GLY A 383 -14.95 4.22 -32.15
CA GLY A 383 -14.24 5.50 -31.93
C GLY A 383 -14.93 6.41 -30.91
N ALA A 384 -15.99 5.97 -30.24
CA ALA A 384 -16.62 6.72 -29.15
C ALA A 384 -15.72 6.85 -27.93
N VAL A 385 -14.83 5.86 -27.70
CA VAL A 385 -13.71 5.92 -26.77
C VAL A 385 -12.42 5.79 -27.55
N ARG A 386 -11.71 6.91 -27.66
CA ARG A 386 -10.43 6.96 -28.38
C ARG A 386 -9.27 6.42 -27.53
N HIS A 387 -9.29 6.70 -26.23
CA HIS A 387 -8.20 6.35 -25.32
C HIS A 387 -8.69 6.15 -23.89
N ILE A 388 -7.94 5.37 -23.12
CA ILE A 388 -8.15 5.13 -21.71
C ILE A 388 -6.91 5.60 -20.97
N PHE A 389 -7.08 6.38 -19.91
CA PHE A 389 -6.01 6.75 -19.00
C PHE A 389 -6.19 6.08 -17.66
N LEU A 390 -5.16 5.45 -17.12
CA LEU A 390 -5.09 5.11 -15.71
C LEU A 390 -4.29 6.20 -15.01
N VAL A 391 -4.99 7.08 -14.29
CA VAL A 391 -4.39 8.18 -13.53
C VAL A 391 -4.61 7.91 -12.05
N GLY A 392 -3.56 7.57 -11.30
CA GLY A 392 -3.71 7.18 -9.91
C GLY A 392 -2.41 6.83 -9.22
N GLY A 393 -2.53 6.12 -8.11
CA GLY A 393 -1.42 5.76 -7.23
C GLY A 393 -1.45 6.55 -5.93
N CYS A 394 -0.31 6.68 -5.24
CA CYS A 394 -0.26 7.43 -3.99
C CYS A 394 -0.43 8.93 -4.20
N ASP A 395 -0.90 9.62 -3.16
CA ASP A 395 -0.81 11.08 -3.08
C ASP A 395 0.26 11.49 -2.04
N GLY A 396 0.53 12.79 -1.90
CA GLY A 396 1.53 13.32 -0.97
C GLY A 396 1.54 14.83 -0.87
N ALA A 397 2.33 15.35 0.07
CA ALA A 397 2.39 16.77 0.39
C ALA A 397 3.37 17.59 -0.47
N LYS A 398 4.23 16.93 -1.26
CA LYS A 398 5.21 17.62 -2.10
C LYS A 398 4.54 18.49 -3.17
N PRO A 399 5.08 19.68 -3.50
CA PRO A 399 4.62 20.47 -4.64
C PRO A 399 4.67 19.72 -5.97
N GLY A 400 3.91 20.20 -6.97
CA GLY A 400 3.88 19.61 -8.32
C GLY A 400 2.76 18.59 -8.55
N ARG A 401 2.01 18.19 -7.51
CA ARG A 401 0.92 17.21 -7.65
C ARG A 401 -0.36 17.78 -8.26
N ASN A 402 -0.47 19.10 -8.46
CA ASN A 402 -1.51 19.71 -9.30
C ASN A 402 -1.49 19.19 -10.74
N TYR A 403 -0.34 18.69 -11.20
CA TYR A 403 -0.20 18.04 -12.49
C TYR A 403 -1.34 17.03 -12.75
N TYR A 404 -1.64 16.16 -11.78
CA TYR A 404 -2.68 15.11 -11.97
C TYR A 404 -4.08 15.69 -12.10
N THR A 405 -4.39 16.77 -11.37
CA THR A 405 -5.65 17.51 -11.52
C THR A 405 -5.78 18.10 -12.91
N GLU A 406 -4.77 18.86 -13.32
CA GLU A 406 -4.74 19.54 -14.61
C GLU A 406 -4.72 18.55 -15.79
N PHE A 407 -3.97 17.44 -15.66
CA PHE A 407 -3.95 16.38 -16.65
C PHE A 407 -5.34 15.83 -16.90
N VAL A 408 -6.07 15.45 -15.84
CA VAL A 408 -7.41 14.88 -15.93
C VAL A 408 -8.41 15.87 -16.52
N GLU A 409 -8.36 17.15 -16.10
CA GLU A 409 -9.23 18.21 -16.64
C GLU A 409 -9.01 18.49 -18.13
N LYS A 410 -7.78 18.31 -18.62
CA LYS A 410 -7.40 18.53 -20.02
C LYS A 410 -7.62 17.30 -20.91
N THR A 411 -7.95 16.14 -20.35
CA THR A 411 -8.20 14.94 -21.18
C THR A 411 -9.38 15.19 -22.13
N PRO A 412 -9.28 14.77 -23.41
CA PRO A 412 -10.37 14.90 -24.38
C PRO A 412 -11.67 14.19 -23.92
N GLN A 413 -12.81 14.68 -24.39
CA GLN A 413 -14.14 14.18 -23.98
C GLN A 413 -14.40 12.73 -24.43
N ASP A 414 -13.68 12.25 -25.42
CA ASP A 414 -13.71 10.88 -25.96
C ASP A 414 -12.73 9.94 -25.26
N THR A 415 -12.35 10.24 -24.01
CA THR A 415 -11.44 9.41 -23.23
C THR A 415 -12.06 8.98 -21.90
N LEU A 416 -11.77 7.74 -21.46
CA LEU A 416 -12.09 7.23 -20.13
C LEU A 416 -10.91 7.40 -19.18
N ILE A 417 -11.21 7.62 -17.91
CA ILE A 417 -10.21 7.75 -16.84
C ILE A 417 -10.51 6.71 -15.76
N LEU A 418 -9.61 5.75 -15.63
CA LEU A 418 -9.57 4.85 -14.48
C LEU A 418 -8.73 5.51 -13.39
N THR A 419 -9.20 5.45 -12.14
CA THR A 419 -8.41 5.92 -11.00
C THR A 419 -8.46 4.94 -9.85
N LEU A 420 -7.44 5.00 -8.99
CA LEU A 420 -7.35 4.19 -7.77
C LEU A 420 -6.41 4.85 -6.76
N ALA A 421 -6.46 4.37 -5.52
CA ALA A 421 -5.61 4.81 -4.42
C ALA A 421 -5.79 6.30 -4.03
N CYS A 422 -4.88 6.86 -3.23
CA CYS A 422 -4.98 8.25 -2.75
C CYS A 422 -4.89 9.32 -3.86
N GLY A 423 -4.25 9.00 -5.00
CA GLY A 423 -4.10 9.94 -6.12
C GLY A 423 -5.43 10.46 -6.67
N LYS A 424 -6.50 9.67 -6.55
CA LYS A 424 -7.87 10.07 -6.94
C LYS A 424 -8.34 11.36 -6.28
N PHE A 425 -7.92 11.64 -5.04
CA PHE A 425 -8.39 12.80 -4.28
C PHE A 425 -7.99 14.16 -4.87
N ARG A 426 -7.15 14.15 -5.90
CA ARG A 426 -6.84 15.35 -6.69
C ARG A 426 -7.96 15.77 -7.65
N PHE A 427 -8.88 14.84 -7.97
CA PHE A 427 -9.93 15.08 -8.98
C PHE A 427 -11.20 14.23 -8.80
N PHE A 428 -11.32 13.43 -7.73
CA PHE A 428 -12.42 12.48 -7.52
C PHE A 428 -13.81 13.12 -7.45
N ASP A 429 -13.89 14.40 -7.06
CA ASP A 429 -15.13 15.18 -6.94
C ASP A 429 -15.45 16.04 -8.17
N LYS A 430 -14.71 15.87 -9.26
CA LYS A 430 -14.92 16.62 -10.50
C LYS A 430 -15.96 15.92 -11.39
N ASP A 431 -16.84 16.71 -11.97
CA ASP A 431 -17.72 16.24 -13.02
C ASP A 431 -16.97 16.31 -14.36
N LEU A 432 -16.53 15.16 -14.84
CA LEU A 432 -15.84 15.03 -16.12
C LEU A 432 -16.78 14.64 -17.26
N GLY A 433 -18.09 14.51 -17.00
CA GLY A 433 -19.09 14.10 -17.97
C GLY A 433 -19.20 12.59 -18.14
N LYS A 434 -19.83 12.17 -19.25
CA LYS A 434 -20.14 10.77 -19.57
C LYS A 434 -19.82 10.45 -21.04
N ILE A 435 -19.55 9.17 -21.32
CA ILE A 435 -19.52 8.61 -22.67
C ILE A 435 -20.58 7.52 -22.73
N GLY A 436 -21.69 7.79 -23.44
CA GLY A 436 -22.85 6.91 -23.42
C GLY A 436 -23.40 6.72 -21.99
N PRO A 437 -23.52 5.48 -21.50
CA PRO A 437 -24.00 5.22 -20.16
C PRO A 437 -22.92 5.35 -19.08
N PHE A 438 -21.63 5.45 -19.46
CA PHE A 438 -20.51 5.39 -18.53
C PHE A 438 -20.08 6.78 -18.06
N PRO A 439 -19.87 7.03 -16.76
CA PRO A 439 -19.11 8.19 -16.33
C PRO A 439 -17.69 8.10 -16.88
N ARG A 440 -17.09 9.24 -17.22
CA ARG A 440 -15.72 9.25 -17.73
C ARG A 440 -14.70 8.93 -16.62
N LEU A 441 -15.00 9.21 -15.36
CA LEU A 441 -14.17 8.89 -14.20
C LEU A 441 -14.69 7.62 -13.51
N LEU A 442 -13.85 6.60 -13.45
CA LEU A 442 -14.16 5.28 -12.89
C LEU A 442 -13.19 4.98 -11.73
N ASP A 443 -13.69 5.05 -10.48
CA ASP A 443 -12.91 4.70 -9.29
C ASP A 443 -12.85 3.17 -9.13
N VAL A 444 -11.70 2.61 -9.44
CA VAL A 444 -11.44 1.16 -9.39
C VAL A 444 -11.33 0.64 -7.94
N GLY A 445 -10.83 1.48 -7.01
CA GLY A 445 -10.74 1.09 -5.60
C GLY A 445 -9.53 1.60 -4.84
N GLN A 446 -9.08 0.81 -3.88
CA GLN A 446 -7.86 1.04 -3.10
C GLN A 446 -6.60 0.78 -3.94
N CYS A 447 -5.40 0.97 -3.37
CA CYS A 447 -4.15 0.72 -4.09
C CYS A 447 -3.97 -0.76 -4.50
N ASN A 448 -4.43 -1.73 -3.68
CA ASN A 448 -4.44 -3.16 -4.04
C ASN A 448 -5.35 -3.48 -5.23
N ASP A 449 -6.35 -2.65 -5.53
CA ASP A 449 -7.23 -2.80 -6.70
C ASP A 449 -6.52 -2.48 -8.02
N ALA A 450 -5.21 -2.15 -7.98
CA ALA A 450 -4.32 -2.27 -9.13
C ALA A 450 -4.40 -3.68 -9.76
N TYR A 451 -4.69 -4.72 -8.97
CA TYR A 451 -5.01 -6.06 -9.48
C TYR A 451 -6.22 -6.04 -10.43
N SER A 452 -7.29 -5.37 -10.05
CA SER A 452 -8.48 -5.19 -10.90
C SER A 452 -8.13 -4.52 -12.22
N ALA A 453 -7.34 -3.44 -12.19
CA ALA A 453 -6.91 -2.73 -13.40
C ALA A 453 -6.04 -3.64 -14.32
N VAL A 454 -5.11 -4.41 -13.74
CA VAL A 454 -4.28 -5.38 -14.47
C VAL A 454 -5.15 -6.45 -15.14
N LYS A 455 -6.09 -7.04 -14.40
CA LYS A 455 -6.99 -8.09 -14.95
C LYS A 455 -7.88 -7.57 -16.07
N VAL A 456 -8.37 -6.34 -15.96
CA VAL A 456 -9.18 -5.70 -16.99
C VAL A 456 -8.34 -5.40 -18.24
N ALA A 457 -7.12 -4.87 -18.07
CA ALA A 457 -6.22 -4.60 -19.20
C ALA A 457 -5.86 -5.90 -19.95
N LEU A 458 -5.55 -6.99 -19.23
CA LEU A 458 -5.27 -8.29 -19.84
C LEU A 458 -6.49 -8.85 -20.60
N ALA A 459 -7.69 -8.74 -20.02
CA ALA A 459 -8.91 -9.17 -20.67
C ALA A 459 -9.24 -8.36 -21.94
N LEU A 460 -9.00 -7.04 -21.92
CA LEU A 460 -9.14 -6.19 -23.09
C LEU A 460 -8.13 -6.53 -24.20
N ALA A 461 -6.87 -6.80 -23.84
CA ALA A 461 -5.82 -7.20 -24.77
C ALA A 461 -6.18 -8.53 -25.46
N ASP A 462 -6.66 -9.53 -24.69
CA ASP A 462 -7.11 -10.82 -25.24
C ASP A 462 -8.32 -10.64 -26.19
N ALA A 463 -9.30 -9.84 -25.81
CA ALA A 463 -10.49 -9.57 -26.63
C ALA A 463 -10.18 -8.80 -27.91
N LEU A 464 -9.18 -7.92 -27.90
CA LEU A 464 -8.69 -7.17 -29.06
C LEU A 464 -7.61 -7.94 -29.84
N LYS A 465 -7.16 -9.10 -29.34
CA LYS A 465 -6.07 -9.95 -29.91
C LYS A 465 -4.78 -9.15 -30.11
N CYS A 466 -4.40 -8.35 -29.13
CA CYS A 466 -3.18 -7.53 -29.16
C CYS A 466 -2.38 -7.70 -27.85
N GLY A 467 -1.17 -7.16 -27.80
CA GLY A 467 -0.39 -7.07 -26.58
C GLY A 467 -0.94 -6.01 -25.61
N VAL A 468 -0.64 -6.13 -24.33
CA VAL A 468 -1.08 -5.14 -23.31
C VAL A 468 -0.55 -3.73 -23.62
N ASN A 469 0.63 -3.63 -24.27
CA ASN A 469 1.26 -2.37 -24.67
C ASN A 469 0.68 -1.78 -25.97
N ASP A 470 -0.17 -2.54 -26.67
CA ASP A 470 -0.84 -2.11 -27.92
C ASP A 470 -2.26 -1.61 -27.66
N LEU A 471 -2.71 -1.69 -26.40
CA LEU A 471 -4.01 -1.15 -25.99
C LEU A 471 -4.00 0.39 -26.09
N PRO A 472 -5.14 1.03 -26.41
CA PRO A 472 -5.30 2.48 -26.29
C PRO A 472 -5.38 2.87 -24.78
N LEU A 473 -4.35 2.49 -24.03
CA LEU A 473 -4.25 2.68 -22.58
C LEU A 473 -2.91 3.28 -22.21
N SER A 474 -2.93 4.37 -21.47
CA SER A 474 -1.74 4.99 -20.90
C SER A 474 -1.79 5.07 -19.40
N LEU A 475 -0.62 4.88 -18.76
CA LEU A 475 -0.47 4.91 -17.31
C LEU A 475 0.26 6.20 -16.90
N VAL A 476 -0.43 7.02 -16.08
CA VAL A 476 0.09 8.27 -15.51
C VAL A 476 0.03 8.11 -13.98
N LEU A 477 1.14 7.64 -13.42
CA LEU A 477 1.16 7.14 -12.05
C LEU A 477 1.86 8.11 -11.10
N SER A 478 1.33 8.20 -9.89
CA SER A 478 1.96 8.86 -8.76
C SER A 478 2.39 7.85 -7.70
N TRP A 479 3.53 8.12 -7.07
CA TRP A 479 4.02 7.27 -5.99
C TRP A 479 4.33 8.08 -4.73
N TYR A 480 4.34 7.41 -3.60
CA TYR A 480 4.75 7.98 -2.32
C TYR A 480 5.48 6.95 -1.45
N GLU A 481 4.93 5.74 -1.32
CA GLU A 481 5.41 4.73 -0.40
C GLU A 481 5.52 3.33 -1.05
N GLN A 482 5.85 2.34 -0.27
CA GLN A 482 6.34 1.03 -0.70
C GLN A 482 5.31 0.18 -1.43
N LYS A 483 4.01 0.36 -1.17
CA LYS A 483 2.96 -0.35 -1.95
C LYS A 483 2.97 0.10 -3.40
N ALA A 484 3.20 1.40 -3.66
CA ALA A 484 3.36 1.88 -5.04
C ALA A 484 4.62 1.32 -5.70
N VAL A 485 5.72 1.14 -4.95
CA VAL A 485 6.91 0.46 -5.47
C VAL A 485 6.57 -0.98 -5.86
N ALA A 486 5.91 -1.74 -5.01
CA ALA A 486 5.50 -3.11 -5.29
C ALA A 486 4.60 -3.22 -6.54
N ILE A 487 3.63 -2.30 -6.70
CA ILE A 487 2.77 -2.24 -7.88
C ILE A 487 3.59 -1.93 -9.14
N LEU A 488 4.51 -0.97 -9.08
CA LEU A 488 5.40 -0.69 -10.20
C LEU A 488 6.19 -1.94 -10.60
N LEU A 489 6.79 -2.65 -9.65
CA LEU A 489 7.50 -3.90 -9.92
C LEU A 489 6.59 -4.97 -10.55
N THR A 490 5.31 -5.01 -10.16
CA THR A 490 4.33 -5.90 -10.83
C THR A 490 4.15 -5.52 -12.29
N LEU A 491 3.98 -4.23 -12.60
CA LEU A 491 3.84 -3.77 -13.99
C LEU A 491 5.07 -4.10 -14.82
N LEU A 492 6.28 -3.89 -14.27
CA LEU A 492 7.54 -4.25 -14.92
C LEU A 492 7.66 -5.75 -15.17
N ALA A 493 7.31 -6.58 -14.17
CA ALA A 493 7.34 -8.04 -14.28
C ALA A 493 6.33 -8.58 -15.31
N LEU A 494 5.24 -7.86 -15.57
CA LEU A 494 4.26 -8.15 -16.62
C LEU A 494 4.65 -7.59 -17.99
N GLY A 495 5.78 -6.89 -18.09
CA GLY A 495 6.26 -6.29 -19.35
C GLY A 495 5.49 -5.04 -19.78
N VAL A 496 4.78 -4.38 -18.86
CA VAL A 496 4.09 -3.11 -19.16
C VAL A 496 5.11 -2.01 -19.37
N LYS A 497 4.92 -1.20 -20.42
CA LYS A 497 5.85 -0.18 -20.88
C LYS A 497 5.22 1.23 -20.91
N ASN A 498 6.08 2.23 -21.13
CA ASN A 498 5.68 3.63 -21.35
C ASN A 498 4.90 4.24 -20.17
N ILE A 499 5.34 3.97 -18.94
CA ILE A 499 4.71 4.48 -17.71
C ILE A 499 5.22 5.90 -17.45
N HIS A 500 4.32 6.89 -17.34
CA HIS A 500 4.62 8.21 -16.81
C HIS A 500 4.54 8.18 -15.28
N LEU A 501 5.66 8.50 -14.62
CA LEU A 501 5.81 8.36 -13.17
C LEU A 501 6.21 9.70 -12.53
N GLY A 502 5.49 10.08 -11.47
CA GLY A 502 5.78 11.31 -10.76
C GLY A 502 5.36 11.33 -9.28
N PRO A 503 5.46 12.49 -8.62
CA PRO A 503 6.01 13.77 -9.14
C PRO A 503 7.53 13.80 -9.21
N SER A 504 8.23 12.88 -8.58
CA SER A 504 9.69 12.73 -8.59
C SER A 504 10.07 11.26 -8.71
N LEU A 505 11.28 10.97 -9.15
CA LEU A 505 11.81 9.61 -9.18
C LEU A 505 12.27 9.19 -7.77
N PRO A 506 12.27 7.87 -7.45
CA PRO A 506 12.69 7.39 -6.16
C PRO A 506 14.17 7.66 -5.86
N ALA A 507 14.47 8.21 -4.68
CA ALA A 507 15.83 8.53 -4.24
C ALA A 507 16.76 7.30 -4.07
N PHE A 508 16.18 6.11 -3.96
CA PHE A 508 16.91 4.85 -3.83
C PHE A 508 17.25 4.20 -5.18
N VAL A 509 16.83 4.79 -6.28
CA VAL A 509 17.16 4.31 -7.63
C VAL A 509 18.41 5.04 -8.12
N SER A 510 19.50 4.30 -8.36
CA SER A 510 20.73 4.86 -8.90
C SER A 510 20.55 5.28 -10.37
N PRO A 511 21.40 6.17 -10.89
CA PRO A 511 21.33 6.59 -12.29
C PRO A 511 21.38 5.42 -13.28
N ASP A 512 22.24 4.42 -13.04
CA ASP A 512 22.38 3.27 -13.94
C ASP A 512 21.13 2.37 -13.90
N ILE A 513 20.57 2.13 -12.71
CA ILE A 513 19.30 1.40 -12.58
C ILE A 513 18.16 2.19 -13.24
N LEU A 514 18.14 3.52 -13.11
CA LEU A 514 17.16 4.36 -13.79
C LEU A 514 17.27 4.23 -15.31
N ASN A 515 18.50 4.31 -15.87
CA ASN A 515 18.74 4.14 -17.29
C ASN A 515 18.21 2.77 -17.77
N LEU A 516 18.48 1.71 -17.02
CA LEU A 516 18.00 0.37 -17.31
C LEU A 516 16.45 0.31 -17.31
N LEU A 517 15.79 0.98 -16.37
CA LEU A 517 14.32 1.07 -16.32
C LEU A 517 13.75 1.86 -17.52
N VAL A 518 14.42 2.92 -17.94
CA VAL A 518 14.04 3.70 -19.11
C VAL A 518 14.22 2.88 -20.40
N GLU A 519 15.36 2.23 -20.57
CA GLU A 519 15.68 1.45 -21.78
C GLU A 519 14.75 0.24 -21.96
N ASN A 520 14.49 -0.52 -20.89
CA ASN A 520 13.73 -1.76 -21.01
C ASN A 520 12.21 -1.55 -20.94
N TRP A 521 11.74 -0.57 -20.19
CA TRP A 521 10.30 -0.36 -19.96
C TRP A 521 9.77 1.02 -20.36
N GLY A 522 10.62 1.93 -20.82
CA GLY A 522 10.18 3.26 -21.24
C GLY A 522 9.60 4.10 -20.12
N ILE A 523 10.10 3.94 -18.87
CA ILE A 523 9.65 4.78 -17.76
C ILE A 523 10.06 6.22 -18.04
N LYS A 524 9.10 7.15 -17.88
CA LYS A 524 9.30 8.59 -18.11
C LYS A 524 8.87 9.37 -16.88
N PRO A 525 9.63 10.39 -16.47
CA PRO A 525 9.09 11.36 -15.51
C PRO A 525 7.92 12.13 -16.15
N ILE A 526 6.95 12.54 -15.33
CA ILE A 526 5.93 13.48 -15.80
C ILE A 526 6.59 14.83 -16.13
N SER A 527 6.04 15.51 -17.14
CA SER A 527 6.46 16.83 -17.61
C SER A 527 5.36 17.88 -17.33
N THR A 528 4.80 18.47 -18.36
CA THR A 528 3.57 19.27 -18.26
C THR A 528 2.37 18.46 -18.77
N PRO A 529 1.15 18.69 -18.26
CA PRO A 529 -0.04 17.98 -18.76
C PRO A 529 -0.23 18.08 -20.26
N ASP A 530 0.06 19.22 -20.86
CA ASP A 530 -0.12 19.45 -22.31
C ASP A 530 0.91 18.66 -23.12
N GLU A 531 2.18 18.64 -22.70
CA GLU A 531 3.25 17.89 -23.37
C GLU A 531 3.00 16.39 -23.25
N ASP A 532 2.63 15.91 -22.05
CA ASP A 532 2.39 14.50 -21.85
C ASP A 532 1.11 14.02 -22.58
N LEU A 533 0.01 14.78 -22.57
CA LEU A 533 -1.17 14.47 -23.36
C LEU A 533 -0.86 14.43 -24.86
N LYS A 534 -0.08 15.39 -25.37
CA LYS A 534 0.36 15.38 -26.77
C LYS A 534 1.22 14.15 -27.08
N ALA A 535 2.12 13.77 -26.20
CA ALA A 535 2.98 12.59 -26.39
C ALA A 535 2.21 11.27 -26.35
N LEU A 536 1.14 11.19 -25.56
CA LEU A 536 0.32 9.98 -25.35
C LEU A 536 -0.79 9.82 -26.41
N LEU A 537 -1.27 10.91 -26.99
CA LEU A 537 -2.39 10.89 -27.93
C LEU A 537 -1.98 11.11 -29.40
N GLY A 538 -0.74 11.55 -29.65
CA GLY A 538 -0.22 11.87 -30.98
C GLY A 538 -0.52 13.28 -31.42
#